data_594c2aaf258d79c3359d206591762852
#
_entry.id   594c2aaf258d79c3359d206591762852
#
_cell.length_a   1.000
_cell.length_b   1.000
_cell.length_c   1.000
_cell.angle_alpha   90.00
_cell.angle_beta   90.00
_cell.angle_gamma   90.00
#
_symmetry.space_group_name_H-M   'P 1'
#
loop_
_entity.id
_entity.type
_entity.pdbx_description
1 polymer ?
#
loop_
_entity_poly.entity_id
_entity_poly.type
_entity_poly.pdbx_seq_one_letter_code
_entity_poly.pdbx_strand_id
1 'polypeptide(L)'
;MIKVEHTNKTFSGKYGEVHALQDVSIHVEKGDIYGIIGFSGAGKSTLLRLVNGLETPDSGTVMVHDQDLGSLKKAELRKLRRKIGMVFQQFNLLDSKTVFHNIALPLILEKAPKDVIEEKVNEVLRFVELEDKKDTYVSQLSGGQKQRVGIARALTTTPDILLCDEATSALDPQTTESILKLLKKINKEMGVTILLITHQMQVVQMICNKVAVMENGKVVESGSVLDVFGKPQALVTKRFVEVSCMGGKA
;
A
#
# COMPACT_ATOMS: atom_id res chain seq x y z
N MET A 1 -1.43 8.19 -13.14
CA MET A 1 -1.91 6.91 -12.60
C MET A 1 -2.84 7.09 -11.41
N ILE A 2 -2.38 7.78 -10.33
CA ILE A 2 -3.21 8.22 -9.21
C ILE A 2 -3.04 9.73 -9.08
N LYS A 3 -4.15 10.47 -9.00
CA LYS A 3 -4.15 11.91 -8.70
C LYS A 3 -5.15 12.17 -7.59
N VAL A 4 -4.71 12.85 -6.57
CA VAL A 4 -5.53 13.39 -5.49
C VAL A 4 -5.35 14.90 -5.54
N GLU A 5 -6.42 15.66 -5.65
CA GLU A 5 -6.37 17.09 -5.87
C GLU A 5 -7.29 17.82 -4.88
N HIS A 6 -6.71 18.70 -4.09
CA HIS A 6 -7.40 19.58 -3.11
C HIS A 6 -8.40 18.84 -2.21
N THR A 7 -8.02 17.62 -1.79
CA THR A 7 -8.92 16.68 -1.12
C THR A 7 -8.99 16.93 0.36
N ASN A 8 -10.22 17.05 0.87
CA ASN A 8 -10.55 17.20 2.27
C ASN A 8 -11.37 16.00 2.76
N LYS A 9 -11.12 15.56 4.00
CA LYS A 9 -11.90 14.52 4.67
C LYS A 9 -11.99 14.78 6.16
N THR A 10 -13.21 14.89 6.66
CA THR A 10 -13.51 15.03 8.09
C THR A 10 -14.37 13.86 8.55
N PHE A 11 -14.06 13.34 9.70
CA PHE A 11 -14.89 12.34 10.38
C PHE A 11 -15.55 12.98 11.59
N SER A 12 -16.88 12.93 11.65
CA SER A 12 -17.65 13.37 12.82
C SER A 12 -17.88 12.20 13.76
N GLY A 13 -17.51 12.34 15.01
CA GLY A 13 -17.64 11.33 16.03
C GLY A 13 -18.23 11.86 17.33
N LYS A 14 -18.50 10.97 18.29
CA LYS A 14 -19.08 11.31 19.60
C LYS A 14 -18.26 12.36 20.38
N TYR A 15 -16.98 12.49 20.08
CA TYR A 15 -16.03 13.38 20.80
C TYR A 15 -15.58 14.58 19.96
N GLY A 16 -16.28 14.89 18.87
CA GLY A 16 -15.97 16.02 17.98
C GLY A 16 -15.62 15.61 16.56
N GLU A 17 -15.13 16.58 15.80
CA GLU A 17 -14.72 16.39 14.42
C GLU A 17 -13.21 16.15 14.34
N VAL A 18 -12.81 15.23 13.46
CA VAL A 18 -11.41 14.97 13.14
C VAL A 18 -11.19 15.28 11.67
N HIS A 19 -10.44 16.33 11.38
CA HIS A 19 -10.02 16.70 10.03
C HIS A 19 -8.86 15.78 9.60
N ALA A 20 -9.22 14.62 9.04
CA ALA A 20 -8.24 13.59 8.69
C ALA A 20 -7.38 13.98 7.47
N LEU A 21 -7.96 14.73 6.53
CA LEU A 21 -7.25 15.30 5.39
C LEU A 21 -7.68 16.77 5.18
N GLN A 22 -6.71 17.64 4.89
CA GLN A 22 -6.91 19.08 4.72
C GLN A 22 -6.12 19.55 3.49
N ASP A 23 -6.81 19.80 2.40
CA ASP A 23 -6.24 20.28 1.12
C ASP A 23 -5.07 19.40 0.61
N VAL A 24 -5.26 18.06 0.65
CA VAL A 24 -4.23 17.13 0.24
C VAL A 24 -4.20 17.00 -1.28
N SER A 25 -2.99 17.15 -1.85
CA SER A 25 -2.73 16.91 -3.27
C SER A 25 -1.48 16.04 -3.44
N ILE A 26 -1.61 14.94 -4.19
CA ILE A 26 -0.50 14.06 -4.59
C ILE A 26 -0.69 13.58 -6.03
N HIS A 27 0.42 13.32 -6.71
CA HIS A 27 0.42 12.75 -8.05
C HIS A 27 1.40 11.57 -8.13
N VAL A 28 0.88 10.38 -8.40
CA VAL A 28 1.66 9.14 -8.57
C VAL A 28 1.62 8.76 -10.04
N GLU A 29 2.77 8.67 -10.67
CA GLU A 29 2.91 8.26 -12.06
C GLU A 29 2.92 6.74 -12.21
N LYS A 30 2.68 6.27 -13.43
CA LYS A 30 2.77 4.83 -13.73
C LYS A 30 4.20 4.35 -13.53
N GLY A 31 4.36 3.26 -12.79
CA GLY A 31 5.67 2.66 -12.48
C GLY A 31 6.37 3.27 -11.28
N ASP A 32 5.82 4.31 -10.65
CA ASP A 32 6.38 4.82 -9.39
C ASP A 32 6.28 3.79 -8.26
N ILE A 33 7.26 3.81 -7.36
CA ILE A 33 7.12 3.37 -5.98
C ILE A 33 7.06 4.65 -5.14
N TYR A 34 5.85 5.08 -4.84
CA TYR A 34 5.59 6.35 -4.14
C TYR A 34 5.37 6.10 -2.65
N GLY A 35 6.20 6.72 -1.82
CA GLY A 35 6.10 6.65 -0.36
C GLY A 35 5.21 7.76 0.21
N ILE A 36 4.37 7.44 1.18
CA ILE A 36 3.72 8.41 2.05
C ILE A 36 4.23 8.17 3.46
N ILE A 37 4.95 9.16 4.01
CA ILE A 37 5.51 9.08 5.35
C ILE A 37 4.88 10.12 6.26
N GLY A 38 4.72 9.79 7.54
CA GLY A 38 4.17 10.69 8.56
C GLY A 38 3.99 9.94 9.88
N PHE A 39 3.90 10.67 10.99
CA PHE A 39 3.61 10.08 12.29
C PHE A 39 2.20 9.48 12.36
N SER A 40 1.92 8.72 13.42
CA SER A 40 0.56 8.19 13.66
C SER A 40 -0.45 9.34 13.71
N GLY A 41 -1.63 9.14 13.10
CA GLY A 41 -2.66 10.18 13.02
C GLY A 41 -2.46 11.24 11.92
N ALA A 42 -1.39 11.19 11.12
CA ALA A 42 -1.15 12.17 10.05
C ALA A 42 -2.15 12.10 8.87
N GLY A 43 -3.09 11.13 8.82
CA GLY A 43 -4.07 10.98 7.76
C GLY A 43 -3.72 9.97 6.67
N LYS A 44 -2.57 9.29 6.74
CA LYS A 44 -2.06 8.38 5.71
C LYS A 44 -3.04 7.27 5.30
N SER A 45 -3.56 6.51 6.27
CA SER A 45 -4.50 5.41 5.98
C SER A 45 -5.85 5.93 5.45
N THR A 46 -6.27 7.15 5.82
CA THR A 46 -7.44 7.81 5.23
C THR A 46 -7.20 8.10 3.76
N LEU A 47 -6.03 8.65 3.41
CA LEU A 47 -5.64 8.91 2.02
C LEU A 47 -5.63 7.61 1.19
N LEU A 48 -5.08 6.52 1.74
CA LEU A 48 -5.08 5.22 1.07
C LEU A 48 -6.51 4.69 0.84
N ARG A 49 -7.41 4.85 1.82
CA ARG A 49 -8.82 4.45 1.69
C ARG A 49 -9.57 5.25 0.64
N LEU A 50 -9.26 6.53 0.48
CA LEU A 50 -9.79 7.34 -0.62
C LEU A 50 -9.31 6.81 -1.97
N VAL A 51 -8.01 6.53 -2.12
CA VAL A 51 -7.44 5.99 -3.38
C VAL A 51 -8.03 4.62 -3.72
N ASN A 52 -8.37 3.80 -2.74
CA ASN A 52 -9.06 2.51 -2.95
C ASN A 52 -10.59 2.67 -3.08
N GLY A 53 -11.12 3.89 -2.98
CA GLY A 53 -12.56 4.17 -3.02
C GLY A 53 -13.35 3.57 -1.86
N LEU A 54 -12.69 3.19 -0.75
CA LEU A 54 -13.36 2.72 0.49
C LEU A 54 -13.98 3.88 1.26
N GLU A 55 -13.44 5.08 1.07
CA GLU A 55 -13.97 6.34 1.57
C GLU A 55 -14.23 7.27 0.40
N THR A 56 -15.09 8.25 0.60
CA THR A 56 -15.33 9.36 -0.34
C THR A 56 -14.81 10.66 0.27
N PRO A 57 -14.17 11.54 -0.50
CA PRO A 57 -13.76 12.85 -0.01
C PRO A 57 -14.99 13.73 0.27
N ASP A 58 -14.86 14.68 1.18
CA ASP A 58 -15.90 15.69 1.43
C ASP A 58 -15.81 16.82 0.39
N SER A 59 -14.61 17.08 -0.12
CA SER A 59 -14.34 17.97 -1.27
C SER A 59 -13.03 17.58 -1.94
N GLY A 60 -12.78 18.14 -3.15
CA GLY A 60 -11.65 17.75 -4.01
C GLY A 60 -11.94 16.52 -4.85
N THR A 61 -10.93 16.00 -5.54
CA THR A 61 -11.07 14.88 -6.46
C THR A 61 -10.02 13.80 -6.22
N VAL A 62 -10.43 12.55 -6.43
CA VAL A 62 -9.54 11.38 -6.39
C VAL A 62 -9.69 10.63 -7.70
N MET A 63 -8.66 10.65 -8.52
CA MET A 63 -8.64 9.99 -9.82
C MET A 63 -7.69 8.80 -9.80
N VAL A 64 -8.15 7.68 -10.36
CA VAL A 64 -7.34 6.47 -10.59
C VAL A 64 -7.57 6.02 -12.03
N HIS A 65 -6.50 5.79 -12.80
CA HIS A 65 -6.58 5.52 -14.24
C HIS A 65 -7.41 6.56 -15.02
N ASP A 66 -7.25 7.85 -14.65
CA ASP A 66 -8.00 8.97 -15.23
C ASP A 66 -9.53 8.89 -15.05
N GLN A 67 -9.98 8.08 -14.09
CA GLN A 67 -11.38 7.97 -13.67
C GLN A 67 -11.57 8.61 -12.29
N ASP A 68 -12.47 9.58 -12.17
CA ASP A 68 -12.83 10.17 -10.89
C ASP A 68 -13.69 9.20 -10.09
N LEU A 69 -13.16 8.76 -8.93
CA LEU A 69 -13.83 7.79 -8.06
C LEU A 69 -15.18 8.27 -7.53
N GLY A 70 -15.33 9.60 -7.36
CA GLY A 70 -16.57 10.20 -6.88
C GLY A 70 -17.73 10.09 -7.88
N SER A 71 -17.42 10.00 -9.17
CA SER A 71 -18.39 9.89 -10.25
C SER A 71 -18.81 8.44 -10.57
N LEU A 72 -18.05 7.43 -10.11
CA LEU A 72 -18.26 6.04 -10.48
C LEU A 72 -19.47 5.41 -9.77
N LYS A 73 -20.26 4.65 -10.54
CA LYS A 73 -21.29 3.78 -9.99
C LYS A 73 -20.64 2.59 -9.26
N LYS A 74 -21.38 1.97 -8.33
CA LYS A 74 -20.90 0.81 -7.54
C LYS A 74 -20.30 -0.33 -8.37
N ALA A 75 -20.86 -0.60 -9.55
CA ALA A 75 -20.37 -1.64 -10.45
C ALA A 75 -19.03 -1.27 -11.11
N GLU A 76 -18.86 -0.01 -11.49
CA GLU A 76 -17.64 0.53 -12.09
C GLU A 76 -16.52 0.58 -11.05
N LEU A 77 -16.83 1.05 -9.83
CA LEU A 77 -15.90 1.05 -8.71
C LEU A 77 -15.41 -0.36 -8.35
N ARG A 78 -16.30 -1.38 -8.42
CA ARG A 78 -15.87 -2.78 -8.24
C ARG A 78 -14.89 -3.23 -9.32
N LYS A 79 -15.14 -2.86 -10.59
CA LYS A 79 -14.21 -3.18 -11.69
C LYS A 79 -12.86 -2.50 -11.49
N LEU A 80 -12.86 -1.23 -11.06
CA LEU A 80 -11.63 -0.49 -10.80
C LEU A 80 -10.84 -1.13 -9.64
N ARG A 81 -11.50 -1.50 -8.53
CA ARG A 81 -10.86 -2.15 -7.38
C ARG A 81 -10.16 -3.47 -7.72
N ARG A 82 -10.57 -4.19 -8.75
CA ARG A 82 -9.86 -5.39 -9.22
C ARG A 82 -8.47 -5.08 -9.77
N LYS A 83 -8.27 -3.86 -10.25
CA LYS A 83 -6.98 -3.36 -10.72
C LYS A 83 -6.10 -2.79 -9.60
N ILE A 84 -6.60 -2.80 -8.37
CA ILE A 84 -5.93 -2.28 -7.18
C ILE A 84 -5.76 -3.42 -6.20
N GLY A 85 -4.53 -3.92 -6.05
CA GLY A 85 -4.17 -4.85 -4.97
C GLY A 85 -3.95 -4.10 -3.66
N MET A 86 -4.24 -4.74 -2.53
CA MET A 86 -3.98 -4.16 -1.21
C MET A 86 -3.24 -5.12 -0.30
N VAL A 87 -2.16 -4.64 0.28
CA VAL A 87 -1.32 -5.32 1.27
C VAL A 87 -1.50 -4.61 2.61
N PHE A 88 -1.85 -5.37 3.65
CA PHE A 88 -2.22 -4.84 4.96
C PHE A 88 -1.12 -5.08 5.99
N GLN A 89 -1.06 -4.23 7.00
CA GLN A 89 -0.17 -4.35 8.16
C GLN A 89 -0.39 -5.65 8.93
N GLN A 90 -1.65 -6.04 9.18
CA GLN A 90 -2.03 -7.25 9.93
C GLN A 90 -2.32 -8.45 9.02
N PHE A 91 -1.72 -8.50 7.82
CA PHE A 91 -1.88 -9.54 6.80
C PHE A 91 -3.32 -9.76 6.33
N ASN A 92 -4.32 -9.69 7.20
CA ASN A 92 -5.75 -9.94 6.95
C ASN A 92 -6.00 -11.26 6.21
N LEU A 93 -5.32 -12.31 6.64
CA LEU A 93 -5.45 -13.65 6.10
C LEU A 93 -6.50 -14.46 6.87
N LEU A 94 -7.06 -15.46 6.22
CA LEU A 94 -7.98 -16.42 6.83
C LEU A 94 -7.16 -17.54 7.48
N ASP A 95 -6.94 -17.46 8.79
CA ASP A 95 -6.09 -18.41 9.55
C ASP A 95 -6.56 -19.87 9.48
N SER A 96 -7.87 -20.10 9.31
CA SER A 96 -8.47 -21.43 9.15
C SER A 96 -8.37 -21.99 7.73
N LYS A 97 -7.71 -21.28 6.82
CA LYS A 97 -7.55 -21.67 5.41
C LYS A 97 -6.09 -21.85 5.06
N THR A 98 -5.84 -22.66 4.02
CA THR A 98 -4.49 -22.84 3.48
C THR A 98 -4.01 -21.61 2.74
N VAL A 99 -2.72 -21.58 2.43
CA VAL A 99 -2.09 -20.58 1.57
C VAL A 99 -2.81 -20.51 0.23
N PHE A 100 -3.05 -21.67 -0.41
CA PHE A 100 -3.80 -21.73 -1.67
C PHE A 100 -5.14 -21.00 -1.59
N HIS A 101 -5.96 -21.31 -0.58
CA HIS A 101 -7.29 -20.71 -0.46
C HIS A 101 -7.25 -19.20 -0.18
N ASN A 102 -6.25 -18.73 0.58
CA ASN A 102 -6.07 -17.30 0.81
C ASN A 102 -5.71 -16.56 -0.48
N ILE A 103 -4.79 -17.10 -1.27
CA ILE A 103 -4.36 -16.49 -2.54
C ILE A 103 -5.48 -16.59 -3.59
N ALA A 104 -6.21 -17.69 -3.65
CA ALA A 104 -7.32 -17.91 -4.58
C ALA A 104 -8.55 -17.05 -4.31
N LEU A 105 -8.70 -16.51 -3.09
CA LEU A 105 -9.92 -15.85 -2.63
C LEU A 105 -10.46 -14.77 -3.59
N PRO A 106 -9.65 -13.84 -4.14
CA PRO A 106 -10.16 -12.85 -5.09
C PRO A 106 -10.79 -13.48 -6.34
N LEU A 107 -10.15 -14.50 -6.92
CA LEU A 107 -10.63 -15.19 -8.10
C LEU A 107 -11.87 -16.05 -7.81
N ILE A 108 -11.96 -16.66 -6.62
CA ILE A 108 -13.15 -17.39 -6.17
C ILE A 108 -14.36 -16.46 -6.09
N LEU A 109 -14.18 -15.25 -5.54
CA LEU A 109 -15.23 -14.23 -5.45
C LEU A 109 -15.66 -13.73 -6.83
N GLU A 110 -14.78 -13.78 -7.82
CA GLU A 110 -15.06 -13.48 -9.22
C GLU A 110 -15.68 -14.65 -9.98
N LYS A 111 -15.82 -15.82 -9.33
CA LYS A 111 -16.32 -17.04 -9.96
C LYS A 111 -15.47 -17.49 -11.15
N ALA A 112 -14.16 -17.26 -11.10
CA ALA A 112 -13.24 -17.73 -12.13
C ALA A 112 -13.25 -19.28 -12.22
N PRO A 113 -12.98 -19.86 -13.40
CA PRO A 113 -12.83 -21.31 -13.59
C PRO A 113 -11.72 -21.88 -12.69
N LYS A 114 -11.88 -23.14 -12.24
CA LYS A 114 -10.94 -23.76 -11.30
C LYS A 114 -9.52 -23.90 -11.85
N ASP A 115 -9.40 -24.22 -13.11
CA ASP A 115 -8.13 -24.31 -13.83
C ASP A 115 -7.40 -22.98 -13.88
N VAL A 116 -8.11 -21.88 -14.18
CA VAL A 116 -7.57 -20.50 -14.16
C VAL A 116 -7.11 -20.12 -12.74
N ILE A 117 -7.91 -20.47 -11.71
CA ILE A 117 -7.53 -20.22 -10.31
C ILE A 117 -6.23 -20.96 -9.97
N GLU A 118 -6.15 -22.25 -10.31
CA GLU A 118 -5.00 -23.08 -9.98
C GLU A 118 -3.73 -22.59 -10.69
N GLU A 119 -3.82 -22.30 -11.97
CA GLU A 119 -2.72 -21.75 -12.76
C GLU A 119 -2.19 -20.44 -12.15
N LYS A 120 -3.11 -19.50 -11.88
CA LYS A 120 -2.74 -18.16 -11.36
C LYS A 120 -2.18 -18.24 -9.95
N VAL A 121 -2.74 -19.07 -9.08
CA VAL A 121 -2.20 -19.28 -7.73
C VAL A 121 -0.79 -19.88 -7.79
N ASN A 122 -0.54 -20.87 -8.63
CA ASN A 122 0.78 -21.45 -8.80
C ASN A 122 1.79 -20.44 -9.36
N GLU A 123 1.38 -19.57 -10.30
CA GLU A 123 2.22 -18.48 -10.82
C GLU A 123 2.66 -17.53 -9.72
N VAL A 124 1.71 -16.99 -8.93
CA VAL A 124 2.05 -16.03 -7.87
C VAL A 124 2.81 -16.67 -6.71
N LEU A 125 2.56 -17.96 -6.38
CA LEU A 125 3.32 -18.70 -5.38
C LEU A 125 4.80 -18.78 -5.75
N ARG A 126 5.11 -19.12 -7.01
CA ARG A 126 6.49 -19.11 -7.53
C ARG A 126 7.12 -17.74 -7.41
N PHE A 127 6.36 -16.69 -7.77
CA PHE A 127 6.86 -15.33 -7.72
C PHE A 127 7.25 -14.87 -6.31
N VAL A 128 6.47 -15.29 -5.30
CA VAL A 128 6.73 -14.96 -3.89
C VAL A 128 7.55 -16.02 -3.14
N GLU A 129 8.02 -17.08 -3.83
CA GLU A 129 8.88 -18.16 -3.29
C GLU A 129 8.20 -18.91 -2.11
N LEU A 130 6.97 -19.38 -2.33
CA LEU A 130 6.17 -20.14 -1.36
C LEU A 130 5.48 -21.37 -1.97
N GLU A 131 6.05 -21.96 -3.04
CA GLU A 131 5.45 -23.13 -3.71
C GLU A 131 5.28 -24.33 -2.75
N ASP A 132 6.28 -24.56 -1.90
CA ASP A 132 6.32 -25.64 -0.91
C ASP A 132 5.28 -25.47 0.22
N LYS A 133 4.67 -24.29 0.35
CA LYS A 133 3.69 -23.94 1.38
C LYS A 133 2.25 -23.93 0.88
N LYS A 134 1.99 -24.29 -0.39
CA LYS A 134 0.67 -24.20 -1.04
C LYS A 134 -0.46 -24.73 -0.16
N ASP A 135 -0.28 -25.91 0.43
CA ASP A 135 -1.30 -26.62 1.21
C ASP A 135 -1.17 -26.42 2.72
N THR A 136 -0.19 -25.60 3.16
CA THR A 136 0.03 -25.27 4.57
C THR A 136 -1.05 -24.32 5.06
N TYR A 137 -1.54 -24.48 6.28
CA TYR A 137 -2.44 -23.52 6.91
C TYR A 137 -1.70 -22.24 7.29
N VAL A 138 -2.34 -21.10 7.09
CA VAL A 138 -1.74 -19.77 7.37
C VAL A 138 -1.33 -19.63 8.84
N SER A 139 -2.04 -20.25 9.77
CA SER A 139 -1.70 -20.27 11.20
C SER A 139 -0.31 -20.84 11.50
N GLN A 140 0.25 -21.67 10.62
CA GLN A 140 1.55 -22.34 10.76
C GLN A 140 2.71 -21.54 10.16
N LEU A 141 2.44 -20.38 9.54
CA LEU A 141 3.44 -19.57 8.84
C LEU A 141 4.10 -18.54 9.76
N SER A 142 5.36 -18.23 9.47
CA SER A 142 6.04 -17.05 10.05
C SER A 142 5.40 -15.74 9.59
N GLY A 143 5.66 -14.62 10.28
CA GLY A 143 5.16 -13.30 9.89
C GLY A 143 5.56 -12.91 8.47
N GLY A 144 6.82 -13.14 8.08
CA GLY A 144 7.30 -12.87 6.73
C GLY A 144 6.61 -13.74 5.66
N GLN A 145 6.37 -15.01 5.96
CA GLN A 145 5.61 -15.90 5.06
C GLN A 145 4.15 -15.43 4.93
N LYS A 146 3.50 -15.06 6.04
CA LYS A 146 2.14 -14.48 6.01
C LYS A 146 2.09 -13.22 5.14
N GLN A 147 3.10 -12.36 5.25
CA GLN A 147 3.17 -11.15 4.41
C GLN A 147 3.33 -11.48 2.93
N ARG A 148 4.18 -12.46 2.58
CA ARG A 148 4.31 -12.94 1.20
C ARG A 148 2.98 -13.52 0.68
N VAL A 149 2.22 -14.25 1.49
CA VAL A 149 0.86 -14.72 1.13
C VAL A 149 -0.10 -13.55 0.89
N GLY A 150 -0.05 -12.50 1.73
CA GLY A 150 -0.84 -11.28 1.55
C GLY A 150 -0.52 -10.56 0.24
N ILE A 151 0.78 -10.46 -0.09
CA ILE A 151 1.25 -9.90 -1.37
C ILE A 151 0.79 -10.79 -2.55
N ALA A 152 0.98 -12.11 -2.47
CA ALA A 152 0.54 -13.04 -3.51
C ALA A 152 -0.97 -12.92 -3.77
N ARG A 153 -1.79 -12.86 -2.71
CA ARG A 153 -3.24 -12.63 -2.83
C ARG A 153 -3.56 -11.31 -3.55
N ALA A 154 -2.83 -10.25 -3.24
CA ALA A 154 -3.03 -8.96 -3.88
C ALA A 154 -2.64 -8.97 -5.38
N LEU A 155 -1.68 -9.82 -5.78
CA LEU A 155 -1.23 -9.96 -7.17
C LEU A 155 -2.11 -10.88 -8.02
N THR A 156 -2.95 -11.71 -7.40
CA THR A 156 -3.73 -12.74 -8.10
C THR A 156 -4.67 -12.18 -9.17
N THR A 157 -5.17 -10.95 -8.98
CA THR A 157 -6.03 -10.24 -9.94
C THR A 157 -5.23 -9.48 -11.00
N THR A 158 -3.92 -9.61 -11.05
CA THR A 158 -3.01 -8.89 -11.95
C THR A 158 -3.26 -7.38 -11.89
N PRO A 159 -3.03 -6.75 -10.72
CA PRO A 159 -3.34 -5.35 -10.51
C PRO A 159 -2.35 -4.43 -11.22
N ASP A 160 -2.79 -3.23 -11.61
CA ASP A 160 -1.94 -2.15 -12.12
C ASP A 160 -1.34 -1.31 -10.97
N ILE A 161 -2.01 -1.33 -9.81
CA ILE A 161 -1.64 -0.57 -8.60
C ILE A 161 -1.60 -1.51 -7.40
N LEU A 162 -0.57 -1.38 -6.57
CA LEU A 162 -0.47 -2.05 -5.28
C LEU A 162 -0.42 -1.00 -4.16
N LEU A 163 -1.41 -1.02 -3.29
CA LEU A 163 -1.48 -0.17 -2.11
C LEU A 163 -0.93 -0.96 -0.92
N CYS A 164 0.09 -0.41 -0.23
CA CYS A 164 0.74 -1.04 0.90
C CYS A 164 0.52 -0.19 2.17
N ASP A 165 -0.33 -0.68 3.07
CA ASP A 165 -0.58 -0.02 4.36
C ASP A 165 0.32 -0.64 5.42
N GLU A 166 1.44 0.03 5.73
CA GLU A 166 2.44 -0.38 6.72
C GLU A 166 2.89 -1.85 6.58
N ALA A 167 3.10 -2.30 5.35
CA ALA A 167 3.32 -3.70 4.98
C ALA A 167 4.54 -4.38 5.66
N THR A 168 5.38 -3.65 6.38
CA THR A 168 6.60 -4.17 7.04
C THR A 168 6.69 -3.84 8.53
N SER A 169 5.73 -3.08 9.09
CA SER A 169 5.83 -2.59 10.48
C SER A 169 5.78 -3.68 11.55
N ALA A 170 5.22 -4.85 11.24
CA ALA A 170 5.12 -6.01 12.14
C ALA A 170 6.24 -7.05 11.94
N LEU A 171 7.28 -6.74 11.15
CA LEU A 171 8.33 -7.66 10.75
C LEU A 171 9.68 -7.25 11.34
N ASP A 172 10.56 -8.23 11.56
CA ASP A 172 11.94 -7.99 11.93
C ASP A 172 12.73 -7.35 10.77
N PRO A 173 13.90 -6.74 11.02
CA PRO A 173 14.66 -6.00 10.00
C PRO A 173 15.04 -6.84 8.77
N GLN A 174 15.47 -8.10 8.98
CA GLN A 174 15.90 -8.97 7.88
C GLN A 174 14.70 -9.37 7.00
N THR A 175 13.58 -9.71 7.61
CA THR A 175 12.33 -10.01 6.91
C THR A 175 11.80 -8.77 6.18
N THR A 176 11.89 -7.59 6.81
CA THR A 176 11.54 -6.30 6.19
C THR A 176 12.31 -6.09 4.90
N GLU A 177 13.64 -6.24 4.93
CA GLU A 177 14.49 -6.10 3.73
C GLU A 177 14.06 -7.06 2.62
N SER A 178 13.78 -8.32 2.97
CA SER A 178 13.30 -9.34 2.02
C SER A 178 11.97 -8.94 1.37
N ILE A 179 11.00 -8.44 2.13
CA ILE A 179 9.70 -7.97 1.60
C ILE A 179 9.88 -6.72 0.72
N LEU A 180 10.75 -5.79 1.10
CA LEU A 180 11.02 -4.61 0.29
C LEU A 180 11.68 -4.97 -1.06
N LYS A 181 12.61 -5.94 -1.07
CA LYS A 181 13.18 -6.50 -2.31
C LYS A 181 12.11 -7.13 -3.20
N LEU A 182 11.16 -7.87 -2.60
CA LEU A 182 10.03 -8.45 -3.31
C LEU A 182 9.13 -7.37 -3.94
N LEU A 183 8.78 -6.32 -3.20
CA LEU A 183 8.00 -5.19 -3.73
C LEU A 183 8.72 -4.49 -4.89
N LYS A 184 10.02 -4.29 -4.79
CA LYS A 184 10.84 -3.73 -5.86
C LYS A 184 10.89 -4.63 -7.11
N LYS A 185 10.95 -5.96 -6.90
CA LYS A 185 10.86 -6.96 -7.97
C LYS A 185 9.51 -6.90 -8.67
N ILE A 186 8.38 -6.84 -7.92
CA ILE A 186 7.03 -6.68 -8.45
C ILE A 186 6.91 -5.44 -9.33
N ASN A 187 7.38 -4.29 -8.83
CA ASN A 187 7.35 -3.04 -9.60
C ASN A 187 8.14 -3.18 -10.91
N LYS A 188 9.37 -3.70 -10.83
CA LYS A 188 10.28 -3.79 -11.98
C LYS A 188 9.82 -4.82 -13.02
N GLU A 189 9.39 -6.02 -12.62
CA GLU A 189 9.10 -7.13 -13.53
C GLU A 189 7.66 -7.13 -14.02
N MET A 190 6.72 -6.67 -13.18
CA MET A 190 5.29 -6.64 -13.53
C MET A 190 4.79 -5.25 -13.94
N GLY A 191 5.61 -4.19 -13.80
CA GLY A 191 5.22 -2.81 -14.11
C GLY A 191 4.16 -2.22 -13.18
N VAL A 192 3.95 -2.83 -12.00
CA VAL A 192 2.93 -2.42 -11.03
C VAL A 192 3.36 -1.12 -10.35
N THR A 193 2.48 -0.12 -10.31
CA THR A 193 2.67 1.11 -9.55
C THR A 193 2.41 0.84 -8.07
N ILE A 194 3.31 1.27 -7.17
CA ILE A 194 3.18 1.00 -5.74
C ILE A 194 2.98 2.31 -4.98
N LEU A 195 1.92 2.39 -4.18
CA LEU A 195 1.71 3.45 -3.19
C LEU A 195 1.89 2.85 -1.80
N LEU A 196 2.94 3.25 -1.11
CA LEU A 196 3.39 2.69 0.15
C LEU A 196 3.20 3.69 1.29
N ILE A 197 2.48 3.30 2.34
CA ILE A 197 2.42 4.05 3.60
C ILE A 197 3.38 3.45 4.62
N THR A 198 4.13 4.30 5.30
CA THR A 198 5.01 3.90 6.40
C THR A 198 5.28 5.08 7.35
N HIS A 199 5.73 4.77 8.55
CA HIS A 199 6.35 5.74 9.46
C HIS A 199 7.87 5.57 9.53
N GLN A 200 8.46 4.66 8.74
CA GLN A 200 9.89 4.34 8.73
C GLN A 200 10.57 4.97 7.51
N MET A 201 11.42 5.96 7.73
CA MET A 201 12.16 6.64 6.66
C MET A 201 13.05 5.66 5.88
N GLN A 202 13.67 4.70 6.55
CA GLN A 202 14.54 3.70 5.93
C GLN A 202 13.82 2.90 4.86
N VAL A 203 12.54 2.54 5.08
CA VAL A 203 11.70 1.83 4.11
C VAL A 203 11.54 2.68 2.84
N VAL A 204 11.25 3.97 2.99
CA VAL A 204 11.10 4.90 1.86
C VAL A 204 12.40 5.02 1.08
N GLN A 205 13.53 5.21 1.78
CA GLN A 205 14.86 5.33 1.16
C GLN A 205 15.29 4.08 0.39
N MET A 206 14.88 2.88 0.86
CA MET A 206 15.28 1.62 0.23
C MET A 206 14.58 1.37 -1.12
N ILE A 207 13.33 1.75 -1.27
CA ILE A 207 12.56 1.32 -2.45
C ILE A 207 11.83 2.42 -3.20
N CYS A 208 11.50 3.56 -2.57
CA CYS A 208 10.70 4.61 -3.20
C CYS A 208 11.56 5.52 -4.10
N ASN A 209 10.98 5.98 -5.21
CA ASN A 209 11.56 7.03 -6.05
C ASN A 209 11.01 8.41 -5.70
N LYS A 210 9.77 8.50 -5.23
CA LYS A 210 9.12 9.74 -4.78
C LYS A 210 8.51 9.55 -3.40
N VAL A 211 8.31 10.66 -2.68
CA VAL A 211 7.74 10.66 -1.33
C VAL A 211 6.88 11.90 -1.10
N ALA A 212 5.80 11.73 -0.34
CA ALA A 212 5.07 12.82 0.32
C ALA A 212 5.17 12.66 1.83
N VAL A 213 5.51 13.75 2.52
CA VAL A 213 5.55 13.83 3.98
C VAL A 213 4.24 14.43 4.47
N MET A 214 3.54 13.72 5.33
CA MET A 214 2.26 14.16 5.89
C MET A 214 2.37 14.50 7.37
N GLU A 215 1.74 15.61 7.74
CA GLU A 215 1.57 16.05 9.12
C GLU A 215 0.19 16.69 9.29
N ASN A 216 -0.56 16.29 10.35
CA ASN A 216 -1.86 16.87 10.69
C ASN A 216 -2.85 16.94 9.51
N GLY A 217 -2.94 15.89 8.72
CA GLY A 217 -3.85 15.80 7.57
C GLY A 217 -3.39 16.58 6.33
N LYS A 218 -2.18 17.12 6.29
CA LYS A 218 -1.65 17.89 5.16
C LYS A 218 -0.40 17.24 4.58
N VAL A 219 -0.17 17.42 3.29
CA VAL A 219 1.13 17.17 2.68
C VAL A 219 1.97 18.42 2.89
N VAL A 220 3.04 18.29 3.67
CA VAL A 220 3.92 19.43 4.02
C VAL A 220 5.16 19.51 3.14
N GLU A 221 5.55 18.39 2.53
CA GLU A 221 6.66 18.31 1.60
C GLU A 221 6.49 17.11 0.66
N SER A 222 6.84 17.25 -0.61
CA SER A 222 6.80 16.14 -1.57
C SER A 222 7.79 16.34 -2.69
N GLY A 223 8.29 15.24 -3.26
CA GLY A 223 9.27 15.28 -4.34
C GLY A 223 10.00 13.94 -4.50
N SER A 224 11.16 13.99 -5.16
CA SER A 224 12.05 12.82 -5.18
C SER A 224 12.56 12.51 -3.77
N VAL A 225 12.77 11.23 -3.46
CA VAL A 225 13.31 10.81 -2.15
C VAL A 225 14.64 11.50 -1.86
N LEU A 226 15.47 11.67 -2.89
CA LEU A 226 16.79 12.32 -2.77
C LEU A 226 16.67 13.81 -2.40
N ASP A 227 15.73 14.54 -3.02
CA ASP A 227 15.54 15.95 -2.74
C ASP A 227 14.93 16.18 -1.36
N VAL A 228 13.81 15.49 -1.05
CA VAL A 228 13.07 15.67 0.20
C VAL A 228 13.93 15.30 1.42
N PHE A 229 14.68 14.20 1.38
CA PHE A 229 15.50 13.79 2.51
C PHE A 229 16.93 14.34 2.49
N GLY A 230 17.43 14.74 1.31
CA GLY A 230 18.75 15.37 1.17
C GLY A 230 18.75 16.86 1.56
N LYS A 231 17.62 17.56 1.37
CA LYS A 231 17.47 18.98 1.68
C LYS A 231 16.11 19.27 2.31
N PRO A 232 15.80 18.68 3.49
CA PRO A 232 14.49 18.77 4.11
C PRO A 232 14.13 20.21 4.48
N GLN A 233 12.95 20.66 4.07
CA GLN A 233 12.45 22.00 4.35
C GLN A 233 11.51 21.99 5.56
N ALA A 234 10.53 21.09 5.59
CA ALA A 234 9.57 21.01 6.66
C ALA A 234 10.20 20.49 7.96
N LEU A 235 9.73 21.01 9.11
CA LEU A 235 10.25 20.61 10.43
C LEU A 235 10.07 19.10 10.67
N VAL A 236 8.93 18.54 10.27
CA VAL A 236 8.66 17.11 10.43
C VAL A 236 9.61 16.25 9.58
N THR A 237 9.95 16.72 8.36
CA THR A 237 10.93 16.03 7.51
C THR A 237 12.32 16.05 8.13
N LYS A 238 12.75 17.19 8.69
CA LYS A 238 14.02 17.29 9.44
C LYS A 238 14.07 16.30 10.60
N ARG A 239 12.98 16.20 11.37
CA ARG A 239 12.87 15.22 12.47
C ARG A 239 13.01 13.78 11.99
N PHE A 240 12.39 13.39 10.86
CA PHE A 240 12.57 12.05 10.29
C PHE A 240 14.03 11.78 9.94
N VAL A 241 14.73 12.74 9.34
CA VAL A 241 16.15 12.62 8.98
C VAL A 241 17.01 12.49 10.24
N GLU A 242 16.81 13.33 11.25
CA GLU A 242 17.55 13.30 12.51
C GLU A 242 17.41 11.95 13.23
N VAL A 243 16.17 11.47 13.41
CA VAL A 243 15.88 10.17 14.07
C VAL A 243 16.54 9.02 13.32
N SER A 244 16.50 9.04 11.98
CA SER A 244 17.11 8.01 11.15
C SER A 244 18.66 7.99 11.28
N CYS A 245 19.28 9.16 11.41
CA CYS A 245 20.72 9.29 11.61
C CYS A 245 21.17 8.82 13.02
N MET A 246 20.34 8.99 14.05
CA MET A 246 20.63 8.53 15.41
C MET A 246 20.52 7.01 15.57
N GLY A 247 19.59 6.35 14.86
CA GLY A 247 19.42 4.89 14.90
C GLY A 247 20.53 4.09 14.18
N GLY A 248 21.38 4.73 13.39
CA GLY A 248 22.52 4.10 12.69
C GLY A 248 23.83 4.09 13.45
N LYS A 249 23.87 4.55 14.70
CA LYS A 249 25.09 4.61 15.54
C LYS A 249 25.10 3.62 16.71
N ALA A 250 24.25 2.61 16.69
CA ALA A 250 24.22 1.55 17.71
C ALA A 250 24.74 0.21 17.13
#